data_c3d4692ca96af40a29d1b9b82b3c4724
#
_entry.id   c3d4692ca96af40a29d1b9b82b3c4724
#
_cell.length_a   1.000
_cell.length_b   1.000
_cell.length_c   1.000
_cell.angle_alpha   90.00
_cell.angle_beta   90.00
_cell.angle_gamma   90.00
#
_symmetry.space_group_name_H-M   'P 1'
#
loop_
_entity.id
_entity.type
_entity.pdbx_description
1 polymer ?
#
loop_
_entity_poly.entity_id
_entity_poly.type
_entity_poly.pdbx_seq_one_letter_code
_entity_poly.pdbx_strand_id
1 'polypeptide(L)'
;IRKAGLFTLKKNTPVQKFSFEYGISDEPDYLSHSYALQYSYKLAAETLILTSGLSLQDDSVKNFMGNFVNKKTPSFSLGLTRILDKFTSISVNFTYSWPSGYLSDPYKVIPANQRYLFLPDEVFLFEENRPDEREISVFCAEISRFLQNLNLGTHLAYRYFEDDYDLSGHTFEIEANRRFGDKWVISPRYRFYKQEKTSFYSPNILKYEAYMDSPNASVGPYYSADYR
;
A
#
# COMPACT_ATOMS: atom_id res chain seq x y z
N ILE A 1 -12.10 21.13 -0.24
CA ILE A 1 -10.94 21.64 0.55
C ILE A 1 -10.60 20.55 1.57
N ARG A 2 -9.35 20.08 1.57
CA ARG A 2 -8.82 19.14 2.55
C ARG A 2 -8.28 19.88 3.77
N LYS A 3 -8.60 19.39 4.96
CA LYS A 3 -7.98 19.81 6.23
C LYS A 3 -7.24 18.60 6.80
N ALA A 4 -5.99 18.79 7.22
CA ALA A 4 -5.21 17.70 7.79
C ALA A 4 -4.38 18.19 8.97
N GLY A 5 -4.19 17.31 9.95
CA GLY A 5 -3.36 17.54 11.12
C GLY A 5 -2.59 16.29 11.51
N LEU A 6 -1.38 16.46 12.02
CA LEU A 6 -0.53 15.39 12.53
C LEU A 6 0.03 15.78 13.90
N PHE A 7 -0.16 14.90 14.86
CA PHE A 7 0.45 14.99 16.17
C PHE A 7 1.45 13.85 16.37
N THR A 8 2.67 14.17 16.78
CA THR A 8 3.72 13.18 17.01
C THR A 8 4.33 13.36 18.39
N LEU A 9 4.36 12.29 19.17
CA LEU A 9 5.08 12.20 20.44
C LEU A 9 6.25 11.23 20.31
N LYS A 10 7.47 11.70 20.61
CA LYS A 10 8.69 10.87 20.52
C LYS A 10 9.44 10.87 21.84
N LYS A 11 9.90 9.67 22.26
CA LYS A 11 10.83 9.51 23.38
C LYS A 11 12.05 8.74 22.86
N ASN A 12 13.21 9.38 22.96
CA ASN A 12 14.48 8.81 22.50
C ASN A 12 15.43 8.65 23.70
N THR A 13 16.05 7.48 23.77
CA THR A 13 17.19 7.20 24.61
C THR A 13 18.36 6.74 23.72
N PRO A 14 19.59 6.57 24.21
CA PRO A 14 20.70 6.06 23.39
C PRO A 14 20.38 4.75 22.68
N VAL A 15 19.65 3.83 23.33
CA VAL A 15 19.38 2.48 22.83
C VAL A 15 17.92 2.24 22.41
N GLN A 16 16.99 3.10 22.79
CA GLN A 16 15.56 2.91 22.55
C GLN A 16 14.95 4.15 21.93
N LYS A 17 14.03 3.95 20.98
CA LYS A 17 13.18 5.00 20.43
C LYS A 17 11.74 4.53 20.47
N PHE A 18 10.87 5.38 20.95
CA PHE A 18 9.43 5.19 20.94
C PHE A 18 8.80 6.38 20.23
N SER A 19 7.84 6.13 19.34
CA SER A 19 7.00 7.18 18.76
C SER A 19 5.53 6.77 18.77
N PHE A 20 4.69 7.75 19.06
CA PHE A 20 3.26 7.69 18.84
C PHE A 20 2.88 8.80 17.87
N GLU A 21 2.07 8.46 16.87
CA GLU A 21 1.56 9.41 15.90
C GLU A 21 0.03 9.29 15.82
N TYR A 22 -0.63 10.44 15.79
CA TYR A 22 -2.04 10.57 15.50
C TYR A 22 -2.20 11.52 14.33
N GLY A 23 -2.88 11.08 13.29
CA GLY A 23 -3.20 11.87 12.11
C GLY A 23 -4.71 11.97 11.90
N ILE A 24 -5.14 13.12 11.39
CA ILE A 24 -6.50 13.35 10.92
C ILE A 24 -6.46 13.99 9.54
N SER A 25 -7.31 13.51 8.62
CA SER A 25 -7.55 14.14 7.33
C SER A 25 -9.05 14.21 7.09
N ASP A 26 -9.56 15.41 6.84
CA ASP A 26 -10.97 15.70 6.64
C ASP A 26 -11.17 16.32 5.26
N GLU A 27 -11.91 15.62 4.42
CA GLU A 27 -12.34 16.00 3.06
C GLU A 27 -13.85 15.84 2.94
N PRO A 28 -14.54 16.48 2.00
CA PRO A 28 -16.01 16.41 1.87
C PRO A 28 -16.60 15.01 1.70
N ASP A 29 -15.77 14.07 1.25
CA ASP A 29 -16.13 12.69 0.90
C ASP A 29 -15.25 11.65 1.59
N TYR A 30 -14.29 12.07 2.42
CA TYR A 30 -13.35 11.18 3.08
C TYR A 30 -12.87 11.75 4.42
N LEU A 31 -13.14 11.06 5.51
CA LEU A 31 -12.60 11.35 6.83
C LEU A 31 -11.70 10.19 7.27
N SER A 32 -10.46 10.48 7.63
CA SER A 32 -9.49 9.49 8.07
C SER A 32 -8.89 9.85 9.41
N HIS A 33 -8.84 8.88 10.31
CA HIS A 33 -8.07 8.91 11.55
C HIS A 33 -6.98 7.84 11.48
N SER A 34 -5.75 8.23 11.70
CA SER A 34 -4.61 7.30 11.72
C SER A 34 -3.91 7.32 13.08
N TYR A 35 -3.60 6.16 13.58
CA TYR A 35 -2.88 5.93 14.82
C TYR A 35 -1.69 5.04 14.53
N ALA A 36 -0.49 5.41 14.99
CA ALA A 36 0.69 4.58 14.84
C ALA A 36 1.54 4.59 16.12
N LEU A 37 1.98 3.40 16.51
CA LEU A 37 2.97 3.18 17.56
C LEU A 37 4.18 2.53 16.94
N GLN A 38 5.36 3.04 17.19
CA GLN A 38 6.60 2.46 16.74
C GLN A 38 7.61 2.38 17.91
N TYR A 39 8.26 1.25 17.99
CA TYR A 39 9.35 1.00 18.94
C TYR A 39 10.58 0.49 18.22
N SER A 40 11.74 1.05 18.53
CA SER A 40 13.03 0.60 18.00
C SER A 40 14.00 0.37 19.15
N TYR A 41 14.76 -0.71 19.06
CA TYR A 41 15.77 -1.10 20.05
C TYR A 41 17.10 -1.40 19.38
N LYS A 42 18.17 -0.78 19.86
CA LYS A 42 19.53 -0.98 19.36
C LYS A 42 20.27 -2.04 20.19
N LEU A 43 20.84 -3.01 19.53
CA LEU A 43 21.60 -4.13 20.05
C LEU A 43 23.02 -4.14 19.50
N ALA A 44 23.85 -5.04 19.99
CA ALA A 44 25.21 -5.32 19.48
C ALA A 44 26.03 -4.04 19.24
N ALA A 45 26.23 -3.25 20.30
CA ALA A 45 26.93 -1.97 20.25
C ALA A 45 26.33 -1.02 19.16
N GLU A 46 25.01 -0.97 19.07
CA GLU A 46 24.23 -0.13 18.16
C GLU A 46 24.31 -0.51 16.67
N THR A 47 24.93 -1.65 16.33
CA THR A 47 25.03 -2.10 14.94
C THR A 47 23.84 -2.96 14.47
N LEU A 48 22.97 -3.38 15.39
CA LEU A 48 21.74 -4.11 15.10
C LEU A 48 20.54 -3.35 15.67
N ILE A 49 19.58 -3.02 14.83
CA ILE A 49 18.38 -2.28 15.21
C ILE A 49 17.17 -3.14 14.91
N LEU A 50 16.41 -3.44 15.96
CA LEU A 50 15.09 -4.05 15.85
C LEU A 50 14.04 -2.94 15.88
N THR A 51 13.06 -3.04 14.99
CA THR A 51 11.93 -2.11 14.94
C THR A 51 10.63 -2.90 14.91
N SER A 52 9.65 -2.48 15.69
CA SER A 52 8.29 -3.00 15.64
C SER A 52 7.31 -1.86 15.59
N GLY A 53 6.17 -2.06 14.91
CA GLY A 53 5.14 -1.06 14.77
C GLY A 53 3.75 -1.67 14.79
N LEU A 54 2.79 -0.91 15.30
CA LEU A 54 1.37 -1.16 15.22
C LEU A 54 0.71 0.08 14.65
N SER A 55 -0.23 -0.07 13.74
CA SER A 55 -1.01 1.05 13.23
C SER A 55 -2.47 0.66 13.01
N LEU A 56 -3.33 1.64 13.12
CA LEU A 56 -4.75 1.56 12.80
C LEU A 56 -5.12 2.79 11.99
N GLN A 57 -5.71 2.56 10.83
CA GLN A 57 -6.39 3.60 10.07
C GLN A 57 -7.89 3.32 10.13
N ASP A 58 -8.66 4.33 10.54
CA ASP A 58 -10.12 4.29 10.64
C ASP A 58 -10.68 5.37 9.71
N ASP A 59 -11.27 4.92 8.62
CA ASP A 59 -11.73 5.75 7.53
C ASP A 59 -13.25 5.72 7.42
N SER A 60 -13.83 6.87 7.14
CA SER A 60 -15.21 7.02 6.71
C SER A 60 -15.20 7.62 5.30
N VAL A 61 -15.66 6.88 4.32
CA VAL A 61 -15.59 7.23 2.91
C VAL A 61 -17.00 7.29 2.30
N LYS A 62 -17.23 8.24 1.43
CA LYS A 62 -18.50 8.37 0.73
C LYS A 62 -18.51 7.41 -0.45
N ASN A 63 -19.43 6.45 -0.44
CA ASN A 63 -19.62 5.54 -1.56
C ASN A 63 -20.28 6.24 -2.76
N PHE A 64 -20.41 5.54 -3.88
CA PHE A 64 -21.02 6.08 -5.11
C PHE A 64 -22.46 6.60 -4.89
N MET A 65 -23.24 5.98 -3.99
CA MET A 65 -24.59 6.43 -3.64
C MET A 65 -24.60 7.68 -2.73
N GLY A 66 -23.43 8.16 -2.33
CA GLY A 66 -23.30 9.32 -1.46
C GLY A 66 -23.44 9.02 0.04
N ASN A 67 -23.51 7.76 0.46
CA ASN A 67 -23.55 7.34 1.84
C ASN A 67 -22.15 7.18 2.42
N PHE A 68 -21.96 7.60 3.68
CA PHE A 68 -20.72 7.32 4.38
C PHE A 68 -20.68 5.86 4.84
N VAL A 69 -19.60 5.18 4.49
CA VAL A 69 -19.30 3.79 4.84
C VAL A 69 -17.92 3.71 5.49
N ASN A 70 -17.72 2.74 6.35
CA ASN A 70 -16.50 2.64 7.15
C ASN A 70 -15.53 1.62 6.57
N LYS A 71 -14.26 1.92 6.76
CA LYS A 71 -13.14 1.03 6.46
C LYS A 71 -12.12 1.13 7.59
N LYS A 72 -11.62 0.00 8.07
CA LYS A 72 -10.56 -0.08 9.07
C LYS A 72 -9.38 -0.85 8.53
N THR A 73 -8.18 -0.34 8.80
CA THR A 73 -6.94 -0.99 8.36
C THR A 73 -5.98 -1.10 9.53
N PRO A 74 -6.11 -2.12 10.38
CA PRO A 74 -5.06 -2.45 11.34
C PRO A 74 -3.85 -3.04 10.62
N SER A 75 -2.65 -2.77 11.16
CA SER A 75 -1.40 -3.28 10.60
C SER A 75 -0.36 -3.49 11.70
N PHE A 76 0.50 -4.46 11.45
CA PHE A 76 1.66 -4.78 12.27
C PHE A 76 2.91 -4.78 11.41
N SER A 77 4.03 -4.29 11.94
CA SER A 77 5.30 -4.29 11.22
C SER A 77 6.45 -4.73 12.10
N LEU A 78 7.43 -5.43 11.50
CA LEU A 78 8.71 -5.81 12.08
C LEU A 78 9.82 -5.39 11.13
N GLY A 79 10.90 -4.87 11.68
CA GLY A 79 12.09 -4.48 10.94
C GLY A 79 13.35 -4.90 11.65
N LEU A 80 14.35 -5.29 10.87
CA LEU A 80 15.69 -5.59 11.30
C LEU A 80 16.67 -4.81 10.42
N THR A 81 17.48 -3.94 11.03
CA THR A 81 18.55 -3.24 10.33
C THR A 81 19.91 -3.65 10.93
N ARG A 82 20.82 -4.06 10.07
CA ARG A 82 22.21 -4.37 10.45
C ARG A 82 23.17 -3.40 9.79
N ILE A 83 23.95 -2.69 10.59
CA ILE A 83 25.09 -1.90 10.15
C ILE A 83 26.29 -2.84 10.08
N LEU A 84 26.75 -3.16 8.87
CA LEU A 84 27.88 -4.09 8.64
C LEU A 84 29.21 -3.40 8.88
N ASP A 85 29.34 -2.17 8.39
CA ASP A 85 30.48 -1.28 8.56
C ASP A 85 30.02 0.17 8.44
N LYS A 86 30.96 1.12 8.51
CA LYS A 86 30.67 2.57 8.42
C LYS A 86 30.11 3.02 7.07
N PHE A 87 30.09 2.15 6.08
CA PHE A 87 29.65 2.44 4.71
C PHE A 87 28.48 1.55 4.26
N THR A 88 28.17 0.49 4.98
CA THR A 88 27.21 -0.53 4.52
C THR A 88 26.18 -0.83 5.59
N SER A 89 24.92 -0.75 5.22
CA SER A 89 23.79 -1.22 6.03
C SER A 89 22.84 -2.08 5.20
N ILE A 90 22.23 -3.06 5.86
CA ILE A 90 21.19 -3.93 5.30
C ILE A 90 19.97 -3.81 6.19
N SER A 91 18.78 -3.72 5.61
CA SER A 91 17.51 -3.80 6.34
C SER A 91 16.56 -4.78 5.70
N VAL A 92 15.77 -5.42 6.56
CA VAL A 92 14.67 -6.30 6.18
C VAL A 92 13.46 -5.86 6.97
N ASN A 93 12.32 -5.68 6.29
CA ASN A 93 11.07 -5.24 6.90
C ASN A 93 9.95 -6.17 6.44
N PHE A 94 9.06 -6.48 7.36
CA PHE A 94 7.83 -7.21 7.11
C PHE A 94 6.65 -6.39 7.65
N THR A 95 5.59 -6.29 6.87
CA THR A 95 4.33 -5.66 7.29
C THR A 95 3.18 -6.59 6.95
N TYR A 96 2.29 -6.76 7.90
CA TYR A 96 1.04 -7.47 7.72
C TYR A 96 -0.13 -6.54 8.06
N SER A 97 -1.13 -6.48 7.19
CA SER A 97 -2.31 -5.62 7.33
C SER A 97 -3.57 -6.41 7.02
N TRP A 98 -4.66 -6.12 7.76
CA TRP A 98 -5.95 -6.78 7.55
C TRP A 98 -7.08 -5.75 7.48
N PRO A 99 -7.14 -5.00 6.33
CA PRO A 99 -8.22 -4.07 6.10
C PRO A 99 -9.58 -4.76 6.05
N SER A 100 -10.59 -4.09 6.60
CA SER A 100 -11.98 -4.58 6.61
C SER A 100 -12.97 -3.44 6.42
N GLY A 101 -14.18 -3.76 5.94
CA GLY A 101 -15.25 -2.83 5.63
C GLY A 101 -15.32 -2.50 4.14
N TYR A 102 -15.60 -1.26 3.78
CA TYR A 102 -15.75 -0.87 2.38
C TYR A 102 -14.38 -0.78 1.67
N LEU A 103 -13.99 -1.84 0.96
CA LEU A 103 -12.71 -1.95 0.26
C LEU A 103 -12.81 -1.65 -1.25
N SER A 104 -14.01 -1.42 -1.77
CA SER A 104 -14.21 -0.97 -3.15
C SER A 104 -13.77 0.48 -3.36
N ASP A 105 -13.42 0.85 -4.59
CA ASP A 105 -13.03 2.22 -4.93
C ASP A 105 -14.29 3.06 -5.19
N PRO A 106 -14.59 4.08 -4.37
CA PRO A 106 -15.81 4.87 -4.52
C PRO A 106 -15.84 5.75 -5.77
N TYR A 107 -14.70 5.95 -6.40
CA TYR A 107 -14.56 6.79 -7.59
C TYR A 107 -14.57 5.99 -8.89
N LYS A 108 -14.59 4.66 -8.80
CA LYS A 108 -14.57 3.77 -9.96
C LYS A 108 -15.91 3.16 -10.23
N VAL A 109 -16.31 3.28 -11.49
CA VAL A 109 -17.50 2.67 -12.02
C VAL A 109 -17.13 1.78 -13.19
N ILE A 110 -17.83 0.68 -13.34
CA ILE A 110 -17.65 -0.29 -14.41
C ILE A 110 -18.82 -0.12 -15.38
N PRO A 111 -18.56 0.24 -16.64
CA PRO A 111 -19.61 0.31 -17.65
C PRO A 111 -20.03 -1.10 -18.05
N ALA A 112 -21.31 -1.40 -17.94
CA ALA A 112 -21.92 -2.62 -18.45
C ALA A 112 -22.94 -2.31 -19.53
N ASN A 113 -22.84 -3.02 -20.64
CA ASN A 113 -23.78 -2.87 -21.74
C ASN A 113 -24.90 -3.91 -21.57
N GLN A 114 -26.11 -3.47 -21.23
CA GLN A 114 -27.27 -4.36 -21.15
C GLN A 114 -27.84 -4.59 -22.56
N ARG A 115 -27.30 -5.58 -23.26
CA ARG A 115 -27.77 -5.95 -24.59
C ARG A 115 -29.17 -6.59 -24.62
N TYR A 116 -29.75 -6.90 -23.46
CA TYR A 116 -30.95 -7.72 -23.32
C TYR A 116 -32.21 -7.00 -22.85
N LEU A 117 -32.13 -5.76 -22.43
CA LEU A 117 -33.31 -4.98 -22.01
C LEU A 117 -33.71 -3.99 -23.12
N PHE A 118 -34.21 -4.45 -24.28
CA PHE A 118 -34.91 -3.68 -25.32
C PHE A 118 -34.35 -2.28 -25.72
N LEU A 119 -33.21 -1.89 -25.17
CA LEU A 119 -32.52 -0.62 -25.36
C LEU A 119 -31.07 -0.90 -25.72
N PRO A 120 -30.72 -1.10 -27.00
CA PRO A 120 -29.41 -1.64 -27.41
C PRO A 120 -28.21 -0.70 -27.19
N ASP A 121 -28.41 0.54 -26.80
CA ASP A 121 -27.34 1.57 -26.71
C ASP A 121 -27.18 2.23 -25.34
N GLU A 122 -27.85 1.72 -24.28
CA GLU A 122 -27.68 2.29 -22.95
C GLU A 122 -26.54 1.61 -22.20
N VAL A 123 -25.60 2.42 -21.71
CA VAL A 123 -24.49 2.00 -20.84
C VAL A 123 -24.89 2.28 -19.39
N PHE A 124 -24.97 1.23 -18.59
CA PHE A 124 -25.18 1.36 -17.14
C PHE A 124 -23.85 1.37 -16.43
N LEU A 125 -23.75 2.17 -15.37
CA LEU A 125 -22.56 2.27 -14.54
C LEU A 125 -22.81 1.54 -13.23
N PHE A 126 -21.93 0.61 -12.89
CA PHE A 126 -21.97 -0.17 -11.66
C PHE A 126 -20.75 0.17 -10.81
N GLU A 127 -20.94 0.16 -9.49
CA GLU A 127 -19.81 0.21 -8.55
C GLU A 127 -18.99 -1.09 -8.66
N GLU A 128 -17.70 -1.01 -8.34
CA GLU A 128 -16.91 -2.20 -8.08
C GLU A 128 -17.45 -2.93 -6.83
N ASN A 129 -17.38 -4.24 -6.84
CA ASN A 129 -17.68 -5.07 -5.69
C ASN A 129 -16.45 -5.91 -5.34
N ARG A 130 -15.71 -5.50 -4.32
CA ARG A 130 -14.55 -6.22 -3.76
C ARG A 130 -14.96 -6.88 -2.45
N PRO A 131 -14.29 -7.96 -2.03
CA PRO A 131 -14.49 -8.49 -0.68
C PRO A 131 -14.31 -7.38 0.36
N ASP A 132 -15.07 -7.45 1.44
CA ASP A 132 -15.04 -6.52 2.56
C ASP A 132 -13.97 -6.83 3.61
N GLU A 133 -13.21 -7.91 3.40
CA GLU A 133 -12.02 -8.28 4.16
C GLU A 133 -10.86 -8.55 3.22
N ARG A 134 -9.65 -8.24 3.67
CA ARG A 134 -8.42 -8.49 2.92
C ARG A 134 -7.25 -8.69 3.85
N GLU A 135 -6.38 -9.64 3.53
CA GLU A 135 -5.12 -9.86 4.21
C GLU A 135 -3.96 -9.48 3.28
N ILE A 136 -3.04 -8.66 3.77
CA ILE A 136 -1.94 -8.14 2.96
C ILE A 136 -0.63 -8.42 3.67
N SER A 137 0.31 -9.06 2.97
CA SER A 137 1.69 -9.25 3.39
C SER A 137 2.65 -8.46 2.52
N VAL A 138 3.57 -7.74 3.14
CA VAL A 138 4.61 -6.99 2.42
C VAL A 138 5.96 -7.31 3.04
N PHE A 139 6.88 -7.76 2.20
CA PHE A 139 8.29 -7.98 2.55
C PHE A 139 9.16 -6.98 1.80
N CYS A 140 10.09 -6.33 2.51
CA CYS A 140 11.08 -5.42 1.92
C CYS A 140 12.48 -5.81 2.37
N ALA A 141 13.43 -5.84 1.44
CA ALA A 141 14.85 -5.98 1.72
C ALA A 141 15.63 -4.87 1.03
N GLU A 142 16.53 -4.23 1.76
CA GLU A 142 17.28 -3.07 1.27
C GLU A 142 18.75 -3.18 1.65
N ILE A 143 19.62 -2.71 0.78
CA ILE A 143 21.04 -2.52 1.06
C ILE A 143 21.45 -1.11 0.63
N SER A 144 22.09 -0.38 1.54
CA SER A 144 22.72 0.91 1.26
C SER A 144 24.22 0.79 1.43
N ARG A 145 24.97 1.27 0.44
CA ARG A 145 26.44 1.25 0.47
C ARG A 145 27.04 2.52 -0.11
N PHE A 146 28.03 3.06 0.59
CA PHE A 146 28.87 4.13 0.07
C PHE A 146 30.17 3.58 -0.50
N LEU A 147 30.37 3.75 -1.80
CA LEU A 147 31.57 3.34 -2.55
C LEU A 147 32.57 4.49 -2.51
N GLN A 148 33.51 4.44 -1.55
CA GLN A 148 34.47 5.54 -1.30
C GLN A 148 35.29 5.92 -2.53
N ASN A 149 35.82 4.93 -3.27
CA ASN A 149 36.68 5.17 -4.43
C ASN A 149 35.97 5.93 -5.56
N LEU A 150 34.64 5.85 -5.61
CA LEU A 150 33.79 6.49 -6.63
C LEU A 150 33.07 7.73 -6.09
N ASN A 151 33.18 8.00 -4.79
CA ASN A 151 32.36 8.99 -4.08
C ASN A 151 30.87 8.83 -4.41
N LEU A 152 30.38 7.58 -4.34
CA LEU A 152 29.07 7.18 -4.82
C LEU A 152 28.30 6.48 -3.72
N GLY A 153 27.15 7.03 -3.30
CA GLY A 153 26.15 6.34 -2.51
C GLY A 153 25.28 5.48 -3.40
N THR A 154 25.07 4.22 -3.04
CA THR A 154 24.17 3.30 -3.74
C THR A 154 23.10 2.78 -2.80
N HIS A 155 21.89 2.62 -3.31
CA HIS A 155 20.77 2.01 -2.62
C HIS A 155 20.09 1.01 -3.55
N LEU A 156 19.90 -0.22 -3.07
CA LEU A 156 19.16 -1.28 -3.73
C LEU A 156 18.00 -1.68 -2.83
N ALA A 157 16.81 -1.79 -3.39
CA ALA A 157 15.64 -2.23 -2.67
C ALA A 157 14.86 -3.27 -3.47
N TYR A 158 14.35 -4.27 -2.78
CA TYR A 158 13.41 -5.24 -3.29
C TYR A 158 12.20 -5.30 -2.38
N ARG A 159 11.00 -5.22 -2.96
CA ARG A 159 9.73 -5.34 -2.27
C ARG A 159 8.90 -6.43 -2.93
N TYR A 160 8.43 -7.36 -2.12
CA TYR A 160 7.42 -8.34 -2.45
C TYR A 160 6.13 -8.00 -1.73
N PHE A 161 5.03 -8.09 -2.44
CA PHE A 161 3.68 -7.87 -1.95
C PHE A 161 2.84 -9.07 -2.35
N GLU A 162 1.99 -9.55 -1.45
CA GLU A 162 0.95 -10.54 -1.73
C GLU A 162 -0.28 -10.29 -0.88
N ASP A 163 -1.43 -10.74 -1.34
CA ASP A 163 -2.69 -10.71 -0.61
C ASP A 163 -3.57 -11.93 -0.91
N ASP A 164 -4.65 -12.05 -0.15
CA ASP A 164 -5.66 -13.10 -0.28
C ASP A 164 -6.63 -12.91 -1.48
N TYR A 165 -6.44 -11.83 -2.27
CA TYR A 165 -7.08 -11.64 -3.57
C TYR A 165 -6.32 -12.31 -4.72
N ASP A 166 -5.29 -13.13 -4.42
CA ASP A 166 -4.34 -13.70 -5.37
C ASP A 166 -3.47 -12.64 -6.09
N LEU A 167 -3.49 -11.39 -5.59
CA LEU A 167 -2.64 -10.34 -6.11
C LEU A 167 -1.24 -10.47 -5.54
N SER A 168 -0.23 -10.58 -6.39
CA SER A 168 1.16 -10.51 -5.98
C SER A 168 1.94 -9.50 -6.83
N GLY A 169 2.96 -8.91 -6.23
CA GLY A 169 3.74 -7.88 -6.92
C GLY A 169 5.20 -7.85 -6.49
N HIS A 170 6.07 -7.61 -7.45
CA HIS A 170 7.50 -7.47 -7.26
C HIS A 170 7.94 -6.06 -7.65
N THR A 171 8.65 -5.40 -6.75
CA THR A 171 9.29 -4.11 -7.05
C THR A 171 10.78 -4.25 -6.81
N PHE A 172 11.56 -3.84 -7.79
CA PHE A 172 13.01 -3.72 -7.68
C PHE A 172 13.39 -2.26 -7.93
N GLU A 173 14.22 -1.69 -7.06
CA GLU A 173 14.67 -0.31 -7.17
C GLU A 173 16.19 -0.22 -6.98
N ILE A 174 16.83 0.58 -7.82
CA ILE A 174 18.23 0.96 -7.70
C ILE A 174 18.35 2.47 -7.76
N GLU A 175 19.10 3.03 -6.82
CA GLU A 175 19.42 4.45 -6.76
C GLU A 175 20.92 4.63 -6.57
N ALA A 176 21.48 5.63 -7.24
CA ALA A 176 22.87 6.02 -7.10
C ALA A 176 22.97 7.55 -6.89
N ASN A 177 23.73 7.97 -5.87
CA ASN A 177 23.86 9.36 -5.49
C ASN A 177 25.32 9.77 -5.56
N ARG A 178 25.68 10.72 -6.43
CA ARG A 178 27.04 11.21 -6.56
C ARG A 178 27.10 12.72 -6.48
N ARG A 179 28.02 13.20 -5.63
CA ARG A 179 28.33 14.63 -5.55
C ARG A 179 29.45 14.99 -6.54
N PHE A 180 29.25 16.08 -7.27
CA PHE A 180 30.22 16.66 -8.18
C PHE A 180 30.54 18.07 -7.70
N GLY A 181 31.74 18.23 -7.13
CA GLY A 181 32.14 19.47 -6.43
C GLY A 181 31.17 19.80 -5.29
N ASP A 182 31.01 21.11 -5.02
CA ASP A 182 30.20 21.60 -3.91
C ASP A 182 28.75 21.96 -4.29
N LYS A 183 28.45 21.96 -5.60
CA LYS A 183 27.22 22.55 -6.13
C LYS A 183 26.23 21.53 -6.69
N TRP A 184 26.69 20.34 -7.09
CA TRP A 184 25.86 19.38 -7.81
C TRP A 184 25.79 18.04 -7.11
N VAL A 185 24.54 17.51 -6.99
CA VAL A 185 24.29 16.11 -6.63
C VAL A 185 23.44 15.52 -7.75
N ILE A 186 23.90 14.42 -8.34
CA ILE A 186 23.15 13.67 -9.36
C ILE A 186 22.68 12.37 -8.73
N SER A 187 21.38 12.13 -8.83
CA SER A 187 20.69 11.01 -8.15
C SER A 187 19.80 10.24 -9.13
N PRO A 188 20.36 9.46 -10.07
CA PRO A 188 19.56 8.60 -10.92
C PRO A 188 18.90 7.51 -10.10
N ARG A 189 17.61 7.25 -10.41
CA ARG A 189 16.81 6.17 -9.84
C ARG A 189 16.16 5.39 -10.96
N TYR A 190 16.19 4.06 -10.87
CA TYR A 190 15.46 3.15 -11.74
C TYR A 190 14.57 2.24 -10.87
N ARG A 191 13.31 2.08 -11.28
CA ARG A 191 12.35 1.21 -10.63
C ARG A 191 11.70 0.30 -11.65
N PHE A 192 11.74 -1.00 -11.39
CA PHE A 192 11.00 -2.02 -12.10
C PHE A 192 9.87 -2.54 -11.20
N TYR A 193 8.68 -2.68 -11.78
CA TYR A 193 7.52 -3.22 -11.10
C TYR A 193 6.82 -4.24 -11.99
N LYS A 194 6.46 -5.39 -11.41
CA LYS A 194 5.62 -6.41 -12.03
C LYS A 194 4.56 -6.84 -11.04
N GLN A 195 3.31 -6.95 -11.50
CA GLN A 195 2.15 -7.38 -10.72
C GLN A 195 1.41 -8.48 -11.46
N GLU A 196 0.92 -9.47 -10.73
CA GLU A 196 -0.06 -10.44 -11.22
C GLU A 196 -1.48 -9.89 -10.98
N LYS A 197 -2.47 -10.44 -11.66
CA LYS A 197 -3.86 -10.01 -11.53
C LYS A 197 -4.55 -10.69 -10.34
N THR A 198 -5.61 -10.07 -9.81
CA THR A 198 -6.48 -10.72 -8.82
C THR A 198 -7.33 -11.83 -9.44
N SER A 199 -7.82 -12.76 -8.60
CA SER A 199 -8.71 -13.86 -9.02
C SER A 199 -10.03 -13.37 -9.62
N PHE A 200 -10.55 -12.23 -9.17
CA PHE A 200 -11.80 -11.62 -9.65
C PHE A 200 -11.60 -10.48 -10.67
N TYR A 201 -10.38 -10.31 -11.22
CA TYR A 201 -10.16 -9.38 -12.30
C TYR A 201 -10.87 -9.81 -13.57
N SER A 202 -11.72 -8.96 -14.10
CA SER A 202 -12.39 -9.19 -15.38
C SER A 202 -12.33 -7.95 -16.27
N PRO A 203 -11.55 -7.98 -17.35
CA PRO A 203 -11.51 -6.89 -18.32
C PRO A 203 -12.73 -6.91 -19.24
N ASN A 204 -13.59 -7.92 -19.15
CA ASN A 204 -14.63 -8.18 -20.14
C ASN A 204 -16.01 -7.94 -19.56
N ILE A 205 -16.68 -6.92 -20.08
CA ILE A 205 -18.07 -6.52 -19.79
C ILE A 205 -19.07 -7.68 -20.04
N LEU A 206 -18.73 -8.63 -20.93
CA LEU A 206 -19.57 -9.78 -21.27
C LEU A 206 -19.82 -10.77 -20.11
N LYS A 207 -18.97 -10.81 -19.10
CA LYS A 207 -19.22 -11.60 -17.87
C LYS A 207 -20.32 -11.00 -17.02
N TYR A 208 -20.59 -9.71 -17.14
CA TYR A 208 -21.70 -9.02 -16.47
C TYR A 208 -23.06 -9.33 -17.11
N GLU A 209 -23.09 -9.49 -18.43
CA GLU A 209 -24.30 -9.90 -19.14
C GLU A 209 -24.79 -11.27 -18.62
N ALA A 210 -23.88 -12.22 -18.37
CA ALA A 210 -24.21 -13.52 -17.81
C ALA A 210 -24.72 -13.44 -16.35
N TYR A 211 -24.33 -12.46 -15.57
CA TYR A 211 -24.81 -12.25 -14.20
C TYR A 211 -26.24 -11.70 -14.17
N MET A 212 -26.59 -10.80 -15.10
CA MET A 212 -27.94 -10.22 -15.18
C MET A 212 -28.95 -11.19 -15.78
N ASP A 213 -28.53 -12.07 -16.71
CA ASP A 213 -29.40 -13.07 -17.33
C ASP A 213 -29.74 -14.27 -16.44
N SER A 214 -28.99 -14.46 -15.38
CA SER A 214 -29.22 -15.57 -14.43
C SER A 214 -28.88 -15.10 -13.02
N PRO A 215 -29.90 -14.60 -12.25
CA PRO A 215 -29.70 -14.24 -10.84
C PRO A 215 -29.17 -15.38 -9.97
N ASN A 216 -29.16 -16.62 -10.50
CA ASN A 216 -28.62 -17.82 -9.90
C ASN A 216 -27.33 -18.32 -10.58
N ALA A 217 -26.83 -17.63 -11.61
CA ALA A 217 -25.54 -17.99 -12.17
C ALA A 217 -24.45 -17.57 -11.19
N SER A 218 -23.63 -18.50 -10.79
CA SER A 218 -22.49 -18.32 -9.92
C SER A 218 -21.34 -17.58 -10.63
N VAL A 219 -21.60 -16.36 -11.09
CA VAL A 219 -20.51 -15.38 -11.24
C VAL A 219 -20.14 -15.04 -9.81
N GLY A 220 -18.89 -15.18 -9.45
CA GLY A 220 -18.44 -14.86 -8.10
C GLY A 220 -18.96 -13.49 -7.67
N PRO A 221 -19.29 -13.29 -6.39
CA PRO A 221 -19.90 -12.07 -5.90
C PRO A 221 -19.01 -10.83 -6.06
N TYR A 222 -17.74 -11.03 -6.40
CA TYR A 222 -16.74 -9.99 -6.45
C TYR A 222 -16.23 -9.76 -7.87
N TYR A 223 -15.98 -8.48 -8.19
CA TYR A 223 -15.46 -8.04 -9.48
C TYR A 223 -14.73 -6.70 -9.38
N SER A 224 -13.64 -6.57 -10.12
CA SER A 224 -12.87 -5.34 -10.26
C SER A 224 -12.22 -5.28 -11.64
N ALA A 225 -12.15 -4.10 -12.23
CA ALA A 225 -11.39 -3.84 -13.44
C ALA A 225 -9.97 -3.31 -13.16
N ASP A 226 -9.62 -3.16 -11.88
CA ASP A 226 -8.48 -2.35 -11.45
C ASP A 226 -7.21 -3.15 -11.10
N TYR A 227 -7.34 -4.37 -10.68
CA TYR A 227 -6.21 -5.20 -10.25
C TYR A 227 -5.69 -6.12 -11.37
N ARG A 228 -5.29 -5.49 -12.47
CA ARG A 228 -4.67 -6.13 -13.62
C ARG A 228 -3.16 -6.35 -13.41
#